data_4f86157d80d1892444a335d99dac4b45
#
_entry.id   4f86157d80d1892444a335d99dac4b45
#
_cell.length_a   1.000
_cell.length_b   1.000
_cell.length_c   1.000
_cell.angle_alpha   90.00
_cell.angle_beta   90.00
_cell.angle_gamma   90.00
#
_symmetry.space_group_name_H-M   'P 1'
#
loop_
_entity.id
_entity.type
_entity.pdbx_description
1 polymer ?
#
loop_
_entity_poly.entity_id
_entity_poly.type
_entity_poly.pdbx_seq_one_letter_code
_entity_poly.pdbx_strand_id
1 'polypeptide(L)'
;MKYAWLSCWLFISVAHAQVGDKVVLPNFSIDRTEVTIGQFERYVQATGTVTRAEKEGGGVEYVGGWQRRAGWSWRKPDGESTQANMPAVHLDFAEAQAYCRWAGGRLPTGSEWQKAGFTELRDAPPAPWVKGRTYPWSTGDSPQGANTSDPDPWPRAAPAGATRQGVNGLYDMGANVWEWTTDSPDSTGRERRTVGGSWWYGAFNMKADVQAFKQADFYAVYIGFRCVYDR
;
A
#
# COMPACT_ATOMS: atom_id res chain seq x y z
N MET A 1 41.79 46.78 14.49
CA MET A 1 41.02 45.56 14.87
C MET A 1 39.98 45.33 13.81
N LYS A 2 40.12 44.24 12.99
CA LYS A 2 39.17 43.89 11.95
C LYS A 2 38.39 42.66 12.44
N TYR A 3 37.12 42.82 12.70
CA TYR A 3 36.23 41.70 13.06
C TYR A 3 35.80 40.99 11.80
N ALA A 4 36.21 39.72 11.63
CA ALA A 4 35.69 38.84 10.57
C ALA A 4 34.42 38.16 11.10
N TRP A 5 33.30 38.41 10.43
CA TRP A 5 32.05 37.70 10.67
C TRP A 5 32.10 36.36 9.94
N LEU A 6 32.21 35.25 10.67
CA LEU A 6 32.00 33.92 10.14
C LEU A 6 30.48 33.67 10.03
N SER A 7 29.94 33.70 8.82
CA SER A 7 28.58 33.26 8.52
C SER A 7 28.56 31.73 8.52
N CYS A 8 28.03 31.13 9.57
CA CYS A 8 27.80 29.70 9.65
C CYS A 8 26.55 29.33 8.84
N TRP A 9 26.72 28.81 7.61
CA TRP A 9 25.65 28.27 6.82
C TRP A 9 25.26 26.90 7.39
N LEU A 10 24.14 26.84 8.09
CA LEU A 10 23.49 25.59 8.46
C LEU A 10 22.92 24.93 7.17
N PHE A 11 23.64 23.96 6.63
CA PHE A 11 23.08 23.05 5.66
C PHE A 11 22.06 22.17 6.37
N ILE A 12 20.78 22.50 6.26
CA ILE A 12 19.68 21.59 6.61
C ILE A 12 19.71 20.48 5.56
N SER A 13 20.37 19.38 5.88
CA SER A 13 20.27 18.14 5.11
C SER A 13 18.83 17.66 5.24
N VAL A 14 18.03 17.89 4.21
CA VAL A 14 16.74 17.23 4.07
C VAL A 14 17.04 15.75 3.85
N ALA A 15 16.92 14.96 4.93
CA ALA A 15 17.01 13.52 4.83
C ALA A 15 15.93 13.07 3.83
N HIS A 16 16.35 12.72 2.62
CA HIS A 16 15.45 12.10 1.66
C HIS A 16 14.95 10.81 2.30
N ALA A 17 13.64 10.76 2.56
CA ALA A 17 12.99 9.54 3.00
C ALA A 17 13.40 8.43 2.05
N GLN A 18 13.93 7.33 2.57
CA GLN A 18 14.26 6.18 1.75
C GLN A 18 12.93 5.52 1.36
N VAL A 19 12.35 6.04 0.30
CA VAL A 19 11.11 5.56 -0.32
C VAL A 19 11.37 4.14 -0.83
N GLY A 20 10.35 3.30 -0.85
CA GLY A 20 10.42 1.94 -1.36
C GLY A 20 10.90 1.86 -2.82
N ASP A 21 11.23 0.67 -3.25
CA ASP A 21 11.55 0.41 -4.65
C ASP A 21 10.34 0.72 -5.53
N LYS A 22 10.57 1.49 -6.60
CA LYS A 22 9.53 1.98 -7.49
C LYS A 22 9.62 1.32 -8.86
N VAL A 23 8.47 1.06 -9.45
CA VAL A 23 8.36 0.74 -10.87
C VAL A 23 8.04 2.01 -11.64
N VAL A 24 8.87 2.31 -12.64
CA VAL A 24 8.68 3.45 -13.53
C VAL A 24 7.75 3.04 -14.66
N LEU A 25 6.61 3.70 -14.77
CA LEU A 25 5.62 3.53 -15.83
C LEU A 25 5.59 4.79 -16.73
N PRO A 26 4.95 4.76 -17.90
CA PRO A 26 5.02 5.89 -18.84
C PRO A 26 4.60 7.24 -18.27
N ASN A 27 3.62 7.31 -17.39
CA ASN A 27 3.04 8.57 -16.89
C ASN A 27 3.32 8.84 -15.40
N PHE A 28 3.71 7.85 -14.63
CA PHE A 28 3.99 7.93 -13.19
C PHE A 28 4.90 6.80 -12.75
N SER A 29 5.42 6.88 -11.55
CA SER A 29 6.04 5.73 -10.88
C SER A 29 5.13 5.24 -9.77
N ILE A 30 5.21 3.96 -9.44
CA ILE A 30 4.39 3.33 -8.39
C ILE A 30 5.28 2.47 -7.49
N ASP A 31 4.98 2.39 -6.21
CA ASP A 31 5.67 1.47 -5.30
C ASP A 31 5.54 0.04 -5.81
N ARG A 32 6.65 -0.70 -5.82
CA ARG A 32 6.69 -2.09 -6.31
C ARG A 32 5.82 -3.03 -5.48
N THR A 33 5.69 -2.75 -4.20
CA THR A 33 4.89 -3.50 -3.21
C THR A 33 3.96 -2.55 -2.47
N GLU A 34 3.13 -3.06 -1.58
CA GLU A 34 2.48 -2.25 -0.55
C GLU A 34 3.53 -1.58 0.35
N VAL A 35 3.16 -0.46 0.96
CA VAL A 35 3.98 0.20 1.98
C VAL A 35 4.14 -0.74 3.17
N THR A 36 5.40 -0.97 3.57
CA THR A 36 5.73 -1.90 4.64
C THR A 36 5.75 -1.23 6.01
N ILE A 37 5.67 -2.05 7.07
CA ILE A 37 5.84 -1.61 8.47
C ILE A 37 7.13 -0.82 8.65
N GLY A 38 8.26 -1.29 8.11
CA GLY A 38 9.54 -0.59 8.24
C GLY A 38 9.58 0.75 7.50
N GLN A 39 8.85 0.89 6.40
CA GLN A 39 8.71 2.17 5.70
C GLN A 39 7.81 3.13 6.49
N PHE A 40 6.68 2.64 6.99
CA PHE A 40 5.77 3.44 7.79
C PHE A 40 6.39 3.86 9.14
N GLU A 41 7.22 3.00 9.73
CA GLU A 41 7.97 3.33 10.96
C GLU A 41 8.88 4.55 10.77
N ARG A 42 9.60 4.64 9.63
CA ARG A 42 10.42 5.83 9.34
C ARG A 42 9.60 7.11 9.26
N TYR A 43 8.40 7.03 8.67
CA TYR A 43 7.46 8.14 8.65
C TYR A 43 7.04 8.56 10.06
N VAL A 44 6.66 7.59 10.89
CA VAL A 44 6.26 7.87 12.28
C VAL A 44 7.42 8.47 13.08
N GLN A 45 8.63 7.94 12.93
CA GLN A 45 9.83 8.50 13.60
C GLN A 45 10.12 9.95 13.16
N ALA A 46 9.91 10.26 11.88
CA ALA A 46 10.17 11.60 11.34
C ALA A 46 9.10 12.63 11.70
N THR A 47 7.86 12.20 11.93
CA THR A 47 6.70 13.09 12.08
C THR A 47 6.07 13.09 13.47
N GLY A 48 6.35 12.08 14.29
CA GLY A 48 5.69 11.86 15.57
C GLY A 48 4.22 11.45 15.42
N THR A 49 3.81 10.97 14.25
CA THR A 49 2.42 10.56 13.99
C THR A 49 1.99 9.45 14.96
N VAL A 50 0.82 9.61 15.57
CA VAL A 50 0.11 8.56 16.31
C VAL A 50 -1.13 8.23 15.49
N THR A 51 -1.30 6.97 15.10
CA THR A 51 -2.39 6.54 14.24
C THR A 51 -3.74 6.49 14.97
N ARG A 52 -4.82 6.46 14.20
CA ARG A 52 -6.18 6.31 14.76
C ARG A 52 -6.30 5.00 15.54
N ALA A 53 -5.80 3.88 15.01
CA ALA A 53 -5.81 2.61 15.71
C ALA A 53 -5.10 2.68 17.07
N GLU A 54 -3.97 3.38 17.15
CA GLU A 54 -3.25 3.60 18.41
C GLU A 54 -4.03 4.51 19.37
N LYS A 55 -4.61 5.61 18.87
CA LYS A 55 -5.45 6.54 19.67
C LYS A 55 -6.71 5.89 20.23
N GLU A 56 -7.32 5.01 19.45
CA GLU A 56 -8.55 4.31 19.82
C GLU A 56 -8.29 3.01 20.60
N GLY A 57 -7.01 2.70 20.91
CA GLY A 57 -6.61 1.58 21.76
C GLY A 57 -6.52 0.23 21.05
N GLY A 58 -6.63 0.19 19.71
CA GLY A 58 -6.43 -1.05 18.97
C GLY A 58 -6.97 -1.06 17.56
N GLY A 59 -6.44 -1.98 16.77
CA GLY A 59 -6.89 -2.28 15.42
C GLY A 59 -8.21 -3.06 15.38
N VAL A 60 -8.79 -3.25 14.21
CA VAL A 60 -10.05 -3.98 14.04
C VAL A 60 -9.89 -5.19 13.10
N GLU A 61 -10.59 -6.27 13.45
CA GLU A 61 -10.80 -7.42 12.60
C GLU A 61 -12.29 -7.81 12.58
N TYR A 62 -12.67 -8.68 11.65
CA TYR A 62 -14.03 -9.21 11.58
C TYR A 62 -14.06 -10.66 12.09
N VAL A 63 -14.78 -10.88 13.20
CA VAL A 63 -15.04 -12.21 13.77
C VAL A 63 -16.52 -12.27 14.17
N GLY A 64 -17.39 -12.64 13.22
CA GLY A 64 -18.84 -12.59 13.42
C GLY A 64 -19.38 -11.18 13.65
N GLY A 65 -18.61 -10.15 13.32
CA GLY A 65 -18.82 -8.72 13.50
C GLY A 65 -17.48 -8.00 13.66
N TRP A 66 -17.47 -6.68 13.44
CA TRP A 66 -16.27 -5.86 13.64
C TRP A 66 -15.91 -5.78 15.12
N GLN A 67 -14.70 -6.21 15.45
CA GLN A 67 -14.19 -6.24 16.82
C GLN A 67 -12.87 -5.49 16.91
N ARG A 68 -12.76 -4.60 17.90
CA ARG A 68 -11.51 -3.94 18.25
C ARG A 68 -10.65 -4.90 19.07
N ARG A 69 -9.39 -5.03 18.68
CA ARG A 69 -8.38 -5.81 19.36
C ARG A 69 -7.38 -4.88 20.04
N ALA A 70 -7.33 -4.93 21.37
CA ALA A 70 -6.42 -4.10 22.14
C ALA A 70 -4.96 -4.32 21.73
N GLY A 71 -4.23 -3.21 21.52
CA GLY A 71 -2.81 -3.22 21.14
C GLY A 71 -2.50 -3.59 19.69
N TRP A 72 -3.49 -3.95 18.87
CA TRP A 72 -3.29 -4.11 17.43
C TRP A 72 -3.09 -2.76 16.76
N SER A 73 -2.14 -2.69 15.85
CA SER A 73 -1.81 -1.47 15.11
C SER A 73 -0.99 -1.82 13.88
N TRP A 74 -0.58 -0.82 13.14
CA TRP A 74 0.36 -1.02 12.02
C TRP A 74 1.68 -1.67 12.44
N ARG A 75 2.13 -1.51 13.70
CA ARG A 75 3.35 -2.16 14.25
C ARG A 75 3.14 -3.63 14.62
N LYS A 76 1.93 -3.96 15.02
CA LYS A 76 1.49 -5.28 15.50
C LYS A 76 0.14 -5.61 14.88
N PRO A 77 0.11 -6.00 13.61
CA PRO A 77 -1.14 -6.19 12.86
C PRO A 77 -2.12 -7.16 13.51
N ASP A 78 -1.61 -8.18 14.17
CA ASP A 78 -2.36 -9.24 14.86
C ASP A 78 -2.03 -9.32 16.36
N GLY A 79 -1.48 -8.24 16.90
CA GLY A 79 -1.10 -8.13 18.32
C GLY A 79 0.32 -8.59 18.63
N GLU A 80 0.95 -9.32 17.72
CA GLU A 80 2.31 -9.82 17.89
C GLU A 80 3.34 -8.96 17.15
N SER A 81 4.58 -9.00 17.60
CA SER A 81 5.70 -8.39 16.88
C SER A 81 5.94 -9.13 15.57
N THR A 82 6.12 -8.41 14.50
CA THR A 82 6.27 -8.97 13.16
C THR A 82 7.45 -8.35 12.41
N GLN A 83 7.70 -8.84 11.19
CA GLN A 83 8.84 -8.40 10.39
C GLN A 83 8.58 -7.02 9.77
N ALA A 84 9.63 -6.23 9.59
CA ALA A 84 9.56 -4.90 9.03
C ALA A 84 9.08 -4.84 7.56
N ASN A 85 9.16 -5.95 6.83
CA ASN A 85 8.71 -6.09 5.45
C ASN A 85 7.24 -6.55 5.31
N MET A 86 6.51 -6.73 6.42
CA MET A 86 5.06 -6.94 6.37
C MET A 86 4.34 -5.66 5.91
N PRO A 87 3.20 -5.76 5.21
CA PRO A 87 2.41 -4.58 4.83
C PRO A 87 1.93 -3.82 6.08
N ALA A 88 2.00 -2.49 6.02
CA ALA A 88 1.45 -1.63 7.04
C ALA A 88 -0.07 -1.57 6.89
N VAL A 89 -0.79 -2.07 7.89
CA VAL A 89 -2.26 -2.14 7.93
C VAL A 89 -2.82 -1.40 9.14
N HIS A 90 -4.12 -1.45 9.37
CA HIS A 90 -4.81 -0.64 10.39
C HIS A 90 -4.61 0.86 10.22
N LEU A 91 -4.53 1.31 8.98
CA LEU A 91 -4.38 2.71 8.60
C LEU A 91 -5.63 3.17 7.86
N ASP A 92 -6.17 4.32 8.27
CA ASP A 92 -7.26 4.95 7.55
C ASP A 92 -6.76 5.68 6.28
N PHE A 93 -7.70 6.17 5.47
CA PHE A 93 -7.36 6.86 4.22
C PHE A 93 -6.49 8.10 4.43
N ALA A 94 -6.77 8.88 5.48
CA ALA A 94 -6.03 10.13 5.74
C ALA A 94 -4.57 9.85 6.14
N GLU A 95 -4.35 8.79 6.90
CA GLU A 95 -3.02 8.33 7.33
C GLU A 95 -2.21 7.80 6.16
N ALA A 96 -2.82 6.97 5.32
CA ALA A 96 -2.22 6.48 4.07
C ALA A 96 -1.84 7.65 3.14
N GLN A 97 -2.75 8.61 2.96
CA GLN A 97 -2.51 9.81 2.16
C GLN A 97 -1.40 10.69 2.75
N ALA A 98 -1.34 10.83 4.07
CA ALA A 98 -0.31 11.62 4.75
C ALA A 98 1.08 10.99 4.58
N TYR A 99 1.17 9.66 4.70
CA TYR A 99 2.41 8.94 4.40
C TYR A 99 2.86 9.17 2.96
N CYS A 100 1.98 8.98 1.97
CA CYS A 100 2.37 9.14 0.56
C CYS A 100 2.85 10.56 0.25
N ARG A 101 2.21 11.60 0.82
CA ARG A 101 2.69 13.00 0.69
C ARG A 101 4.07 13.20 1.32
N TRP A 102 4.30 12.65 2.51
CA TRP A 102 5.61 12.71 3.16
C TRP A 102 6.69 12.02 2.32
N ALA A 103 6.36 10.91 1.68
CA ALA A 103 7.25 10.16 0.78
C ALA A 103 7.47 10.86 -0.58
N GLY A 104 6.85 12.02 -0.82
CA GLY A 104 6.96 12.79 -2.06
C GLY A 104 6.05 12.29 -3.19
N GLY A 105 5.00 11.55 -2.84
CA GLY A 105 3.99 11.03 -3.77
C GLY A 105 2.57 11.28 -3.30
N ARG A 106 1.65 10.46 -3.79
CA ARG A 106 0.22 10.46 -3.44
C ARG A 106 -0.36 9.05 -3.51
N LEU A 107 -1.54 8.84 -2.98
CA LEU A 107 -2.30 7.62 -3.28
C LEU A 107 -2.66 7.57 -4.78
N PRO A 108 -2.72 6.38 -5.38
CA PRO A 108 -3.17 6.21 -6.76
C PRO A 108 -4.66 6.53 -6.90
N THR A 109 -5.09 6.93 -8.09
CA THR A 109 -6.47 6.74 -8.51
C THR A 109 -6.72 5.26 -8.79
N GLY A 110 -7.97 4.80 -8.72
CA GLY A 110 -8.31 3.43 -9.08
C GLY A 110 -7.92 3.08 -10.52
N SER A 111 -8.00 4.04 -11.44
CA SER A 111 -7.58 3.87 -12.85
C SER A 111 -6.06 3.69 -12.98
N GLU A 112 -5.25 4.45 -12.25
CA GLU A 112 -3.79 4.28 -12.22
C GLU A 112 -3.41 2.94 -11.62
N TRP A 113 -4.03 2.58 -10.50
CA TRP A 113 -3.81 1.30 -9.84
C TRP A 113 -4.15 0.13 -10.77
N GLN A 114 -5.34 0.16 -11.38
CA GLN A 114 -5.81 -0.87 -12.30
C GLN A 114 -4.88 -0.99 -13.52
N LYS A 115 -4.51 0.13 -14.12
CA LYS A 115 -3.61 0.15 -15.27
C LYS A 115 -2.24 -0.42 -14.92
N ALA A 116 -1.68 -0.04 -13.77
CA ALA A 116 -0.39 -0.53 -13.31
C ALA A 116 -0.41 -2.03 -13.01
N GLY A 117 -1.45 -2.53 -12.37
CA GLY A 117 -1.52 -3.93 -11.93
C GLY A 117 -1.97 -4.92 -13.00
N PHE A 118 -2.61 -4.47 -14.08
CA PHE A 118 -3.26 -5.38 -15.02
C PHE A 118 -2.90 -5.17 -16.49
N THR A 119 -2.34 -4.04 -16.89
CA THR A 119 -1.89 -3.82 -18.27
C THR A 119 -0.37 -3.75 -18.32
N GLU A 120 0.26 -4.60 -19.12
CA GLU A 120 1.72 -4.60 -19.26
C GLU A 120 2.19 -3.37 -20.05
N LEU A 121 2.92 -2.49 -19.41
CA LEU A 121 3.34 -1.20 -19.96
C LEU A 121 4.84 -1.10 -20.27
N ARG A 122 5.63 -2.07 -19.88
CA ARG A 122 7.10 -2.09 -20.16
C ARG A 122 7.35 -2.20 -21.66
N ASP A 123 8.36 -1.52 -22.16
CA ASP A 123 8.72 -1.55 -23.57
C ASP A 123 9.24 -2.93 -24.01
N ALA A 124 10.01 -3.59 -23.17
CA ALA A 124 10.56 -4.92 -23.38
C ALA A 124 10.29 -5.80 -22.15
N PRO A 125 9.03 -6.25 -21.94
CA PRO A 125 8.73 -7.11 -20.82
C PRO A 125 9.37 -8.50 -20.99
N PRO A 126 9.86 -9.12 -19.90
CA PRO A 126 10.31 -10.51 -19.98
C PRO A 126 9.13 -11.45 -20.22
N ALA A 127 9.36 -12.60 -20.83
CA ALA A 127 8.33 -13.64 -20.93
C ALA A 127 7.80 -14.04 -19.53
N PRO A 128 6.51 -14.32 -19.36
CA PRO A 128 5.46 -14.48 -20.39
C PRO A 128 4.70 -13.17 -20.70
N TRP A 129 5.15 -12.02 -20.21
CA TRP A 129 4.45 -10.75 -20.32
C TRP A 129 4.51 -10.20 -21.75
N VAL A 130 3.41 -9.60 -22.21
CA VAL A 130 3.27 -9.02 -23.56
C VAL A 130 2.88 -7.55 -23.44
N LYS A 131 3.69 -6.65 -24.00
CA LYS A 131 3.45 -5.21 -24.00
C LYS A 131 2.05 -4.88 -24.53
N GLY A 132 1.32 -4.05 -23.80
CA GLY A 132 -0.03 -3.59 -24.14
C GLY A 132 -1.14 -4.58 -23.78
N ARG A 133 -0.82 -5.83 -23.41
CA ARG A 133 -1.83 -6.79 -23.01
C ARG A 133 -2.37 -6.47 -21.61
N THR A 134 -3.71 -6.52 -21.48
CA THR A 134 -4.40 -6.50 -20.19
C THR A 134 -4.69 -7.94 -19.76
N TYR A 135 -4.36 -8.26 -18.54
CA TYR A 135 -4.51 -9.58 -17.93
C TYR A 135 -5.71 -9.63 -16.98
N PRO A 136 -6.37 -10.78 -16.84
CA PRO A 136 -7.53 -10.92 -15.94
C PRO A 136 -7.15 -10.84 -14.45
N TRP A 137 -5.90 -11.15 -14.11
CA TRP A 137 -5.33 -10.99 -12.76
C TRP A 137 -3.99 -10.26 -12.83
N SER A 138 -3.63 -9.62 -11.74
CA SER A 138 -2.31 -8.98 -11.61
C SER A 138 -1.15 -9.98 -11.73
N THR A 139 -1.39 -11.25 -11.41
CA THR A 139 -0.47 -12.38 -11.58
C THR A 139 -0.46 -12.99 -12.98
N GLY A 140 -1.28 -12.46 -13.92
CA GLY A 140 -1.32 -12.91 -15.31
C GLY A 140 -2.64 -13.58 -15.70
N ASP A 141 -2.58 -14.73 -16.34
CA ASP A 141 -3.75 -15.46 -16.83
C ASP A 141 -4.47 -16.28 -15.75
N SER A 142 -3.92 -16.36 -14.56
CA SER A 142 -4.49 -17.04 -13.40
C SER A 142 -4.12 -16.34 -12.08
N PRO A 143 -4.90 -16.53 -11.00
CA PRO A 143 -4.60 -15.97 -9.69
C PRO A 143 -3.46 -16.70 -8.95
N GLN A 144 -2.91 -17.75 -9.53
CA GLN A 144 -1.93 -18.60 -8.88
C GLN A 144 -0.72 -17.82 -8.37
N GLY A 145 -0.34 -18.06 -7.12
CA GLY A 145 0.78 -17.42 -6.44
C GLY A 145 0.45 -16.09 -5.77
N ALA A 146 -0.82 -15.67 -5.80
CA ALA A 146 -1.33 -14.59 -4.96
C ALA A 146 -1.68 -15.09 -3.56
N ASN A 147 -1.65 -14.23 -2.55
CA ASN A 147 -2.08 -14.52 -1.19
C ASN A 147 -3.58 -14.22 -1.03
N THR A 148 -4.41 -15.26 -0.95
CA THR A 148 -5.88 -15.19 -0.87
C THR A 148 -6.40 -16.14 0.21
N SER A 149 -7.71 -16.27 0.36
CA SER A 149 -8.30 -17.32 1.21
C SER A 149 -8.20 -18.74 0.62
N ASP A 150 -7.78 -18.87 -0.63
CA ASP A 150 -7.48 -20.15 -1.24
C ASP A 150 -6.15 -20.70 -0.64
N PRO A 151 -5.88 -22.00 -0.71
CA PRO A 151 -4.68 -22.57 -0.10
C PRO A 151 -3.40 -21.92 -0.65
N ASP A 152 -2.65 -21.29 0.22
CA ASP A 152 -1.33 -20.71 -0.01
C ASP A 152 -0.47 -20.84 1.27
N PRO A 153 0.82 -20.45 1.25
CA PRO A 153 1.70 -20.61 2.42
C PRO A 153 1.41 -19.68 3.60
N TRP A 154 0.58 -18.66 3.44
CA TRP A 154 0.39 -17.60 4.43
C TRP A 154 -1.00 -17.66 5.07
N PRO A 155 -1.10 -17.86 6.38
CA PRO A 155 -2.40 -17.90 7.07
C PRO A 155 -3.06 -16.52 7.19
N ARG A 156 -2.30 -15.44 6.97
CA ARG A 156 -2.69 -14.02 6.96
C ARG A 156 -1.88 -13.30 5.88
N ALA A 157 -1.62 -11.99 6.05
CA ALA A 157 -0.82 -11.25 5.10
C ALA A 157 0.57 -11.89 4.90
N ALA A 158 1.02 -11.95 3.67
CA ALA A 158 2.38 -12.31 3.29
C ALA A 158 3.31 -11.11 3.48
N PRO A 159 4.61 -11.30 3.69
CA PRO A 159 5.60 -10.25 3.55
C PRO A 159 5.48 -9.60 2.17
N ALA A 160 5.51 -8.27 2.10
CA ALA A 160 5.39 -7.53 0.85
C ALA A 160 6.45 -7.99 -0.16
N GLY A 161 6.01 -8.37 -1.35
CA GLY A 161 6.88 -8.92 -2.39
C GLY A 161 7.23 -10.40 -2.27
N ALA A 162 6.66 -11.14 -1.31
CA ALA A 162 6.89 -12.57 -1.17
C ALA A 162 6.01 -13.44 -2.09
N THR A 163 4.97 -12.86 -2.66
CA THR A 163 4.06 -13.53 -3.59
C THR A 163 4.64 -13.58 -5.01
N ARG A 164 3.86 -14.06 -5.97
CA ARG A 164 4.28 -14.08 -7.37
C ARG A 164 4.39 -12.67 -7.93
N GLN A 165 5.53 -12.35 -8.54
CA GLN A 165 5.69 -11.12 -9.31
C GLN A 165 4.73 -11.10 -10.50
N GLY A 166 3.99 -10.01 -10.64
CA GLY A 166 2.94 -9.83 -11.62
C GLY A 166 3.30 -8.87 -12.77
N VAL A 167 2.25 -8.33 -13.35
CA VAL A 167 2.26 -7.34 -14.42
C VAL A 167 3.17 -6.17 -14.03
N ASN A 168 3.91 -5.64 -15.00
CA ASN A 168 4.89 -4.55 -14.83
C ASN A 168 5.99 -4.82 -13.79
N GLY A 169 6.15 -6.06 -13.32
CA GLY A 169 7.11 -6.40 -12.27
C GLY A 169 6.67 -5.95 -10.88
N LEU A 170 5.39 -5.66 -10.69
CA LEU A 170 4.76 -5.33 -9.42
C LEU A 170 4.44 -6.60 -8.62
N TYR A 171 4.27 -6.45 -7.32
CA TYR A 171 3.82 -7.52 -6.42
C TYR A 171 2.55 -7.09 -5.73
N ASP A 172 1.73 -8.06 -5.36
CA ASP A 172 0.57 -7.87 -4.48
C ASP A 172 -0.45 -6.83 -4.99
N MET A 173 -0.49 -6.58 -6.32
CA MET A 173 -1.49 -5.70 -6.96
C MET A 173 -2.91 -6.29 -6.94
N GLY A 174 -3.07 -7.44 -6.40
CA GLY A 174 -4.32 -8.10 -6.13
C GLY A 174 -4.07 -9.16 -5.07
N ALA A 175 -4.99 -9.29 -4.11
CA ALA A 175 -4.82 -10.08 -2.89
C ALA A 175 -3.91 -9.42 -1.84
N ASN A 176 -3.34 -10.16 -0.95
CA ASN A 176 -2.57 -9.77 0.22
C ASN A 176 -3.30 -8.77 1.12
N VAL A 177 -3.29 -7.47 0.83
CA VAL A 177 -4.14 -6.49 1.54
C VAL A 177 -4.91 -5.60 0.57
N TRP A 178 -6.14 -5.17 0.95
CA TRP A 178 -6.86 -4.12 0.25
C TRP A 178 -6.04 -2.84 0.25
N GLU A 179 -6.08 -2.10 -0.85
CA GLU A 179 -5.33 -0.86 -0.98
C GLU A 179 -6.24 0.35 -1.18
N TRP A 180 -5.98 1.41 -0.41
CA TRP A 180 -6.66 2.68 -0.57
C TRP A 180 -6.34 3.35 -1.91
N THR A 181 -7.37 3.89 -2.57
CA THR A 181 -7.25 4.80 -3.72
C THR A 181 -7.94 6.12 -3.44
N THR A 182 -7.65 7.13 -4.25
CA THR A 182 -8.23 8.48 -4.08
C THR A 182 -9.69 8.57 -4.49
N ASP A 183 -10.25 7.54 -5.16
CA ASP A 183 -11.61 7.57 -5.69
C ASP A 183 -12.64 7.58 -4.56
N SER A 184 -13.74 8.29 -4.81
CA SER A 184 -14.90 8.35 -3.93
C SER A 184 -16.15 8.07 -4.77
N PRO A 185 -17.19 7.43 -4.20
CA PRO A 185 -18.45 7.20 -4.91
C PRO A 185 -19.22 8.50 -5.16
N ASP A 186 -18.91 9.53 -4.39
CA ASP A 186 -19.57 10.84 -4.47
C ASP A 186 -18.63 11.99 -4.10
N SER A 187 -19.13 13.21 -4.16
CA SER A 187 -18.37 14.43 -3.84
C SER A 187 -18.16 14.67 -2.33
N THR A 188 -18.78 13.89 -1.44
CA THR A 188 -18.63 14.10 0.00
C THR A 188 -17.27 13.63 0.53
N GLY A 189 -16.67 12.66 -0.16
CA GLY A 189 -15.42 12.04 0.27
C GLY A 189 -15.50 11.27 1.58
N ARG A 190 -16.71 10.98 2.09
CA ARG A 190 -16.92 10.19 3.29
C ARG A 190 -16.50 8.74 3.11
N GLU A 191 -16.67 8.23 1.90
CA GLU A 191 -16.21 6.91 1.51
C GLU A 191 -15.09 7.01 0.51
N ARG A 192 -14.17 6.05 0.58
CA ARG A 192 -13.05 5.90 -0.34
C ARG A 192 -13.01 4.49 -0.89
N ARG A 193 -12.58 4.38 -2.13
CA ARG A 193 -12.43 3.11 -2.81
C ARG A 193 -11.23 2.35 -2.28
N THR A 194 -11.42 1.05 -2.01
CA THR A 194 -10.36 0.08 -1.84
C THR A 194 -10.40 -0.94 -2.98
N VAL A 195 -9.24 -1.44 -3.38
CA VAL A 195 -9.04 -2.31 -4.55
C VAL A 195 -8.14 -3.48 -4.19
N GLY A 196 -8.19 -4.54 -4.99
CA GLY A 196 -7.24 -5.65 -4.95
C GLY A 196 -7.69 -6.87 -4.16
N GLY A 197 -8.65 -6.77 -3.26
CA GLY A 197 -8.94 -7.88 -2.34
C GLY A 197 -7.89 -8.02 -1.24
N SER A 198 -7.90 -9.12 -0.53
CA SER A 198 -6.90 -9.41 0.49
C SER A 198 -6.82 -10.93 0.77
N TRP A 199 -5.86 -11.33 1.60
CA TRP A 199 -5.71 -12.70 2.09
C TRP A 199 -7.00 -13.30 2.70
N TRP A 200 -7.95 -12.46 3.09
CA TRP A 200 -9.24 -12.86 3.66
C TRP A 200 -10.26 -13.31 2.60
N TYR A 201 -10.05 -12.98 1.34
CA TYR A 201 -11.01 -13.17 0.25
C TYR A 201 -10.45 -14.10 -0.83
N GLY A 202 -11.35 -14.85 -1.50
CA GLY A 202 -10.99 -15.68 -2.65
C GLY A 202 -10.52 -14.84 -3.85
N ALA A 203 -9.85 -15.47 -4.78
CA ALA A 203 -9.23 -14.86 -5.94
C ALA A 203 -10.15 -13.99 -6.81
N PHE A 204 -11.48 -14.16 -6.72
CA PHE A 204 -12.44 -13.29 -7.43
C PHE A 204 -12.26 -11.82 -7.05
N ASN A 205 -11.97 -11.54 -5.76
CA ASN A 205 -11.84 -10.17 -5.25
C ASN A 205 -10.56 -9.46 -5.71
N MET A 206 -9.58 -10.17 -6.25
CA MET A 206 -8.36 -9.57 -6.80
C MET A 206 -8.49 -9.11 -8.25
N LYS A 207 -9.65 -9.29 -8.90
CA LYS A 207 -9.86 -8.82 -10.27
C LYS A 207 -9.91 -7.30 -10.34
N ALA A 208 -9.50 -6.78 -11.50
CA ALA A 208 -9.37 -5.34 -11.74
C ALA A 208 -10.67 -4.53 -11.55
N ASP A 209 -11.81 -5.13 -11.84
CA ASP A 209 -13.14 -4.51 -11.77
C ASP A 209 -13.81 -4.66 -10.41
N VAL A 210 -13.26 -5.49 -9.53
CA VAL A 210 -13.77 -5.64 -8.16
C VAL A 210 -13.24 -4.51 -7.27
N GLN A 211 -14.17 -3.81 -6.66
CA GLN A 211 -13.90 -2.68 -5.79
C GLN A 211 -14.83 -2.69 -4.58
N ALA A 212 -14.38 -2.11 -3.50
CA ALA A 212 -15.19 -1.87 -2.33
C ALA A 212 -15.04 -0.43 -1.88
N PHE A 213 -16.12 0.17 -1.40
CA PHE A 213 -16.09 1.47 -0.76
C PHE A 213 -16.14 1.29 0.75
N LYS A 214 -15.34 2.05 1.46
CA LYS A 214 -15.27 2.03 2.92
C LYS A 214 -15.28 3.47 3.44
N GLN A 215 -15.81 3.66 4.64
CA GLN A 215 -15.69 4.95 5.30
C GLN A 215 -14.22 5.37 5.34
N ALA A 216 -13.93 6.62 5.01
CA ALA A 216 -12.55 7.10 4.89
C ALA A 216 -11.77 7.00 6.21
N ASP A 217 -12.47 6.95 7.34
CA ASP A 217 -11.91 6.77 8.67
C ASP A 217 -11.91 5.30 9.15
N PHE A 218 -12.30 4.36 8.28
CA PHE A 218 -12.25 2.93 8.57
C PHE A 218 -10.82 2.38 8.42
N TYR A 219 -10.46 1.45 9.30
CA TYR A 219 -9.19 0.74 9.25
C TYR A 219 -9.37 -0.70 9.73
N ALA A 220 -8.57 -1.63 9.18
CA ALA A 220 -8.66 -3.04 9.55
C ALA A 220 -7.34 -3.77 9.26
N VAL A 221 -7.24 -4.99 9.80
CA VAL A 221 -6.05 -5.88 9.67
C VAL A 221 -5.68 -6.24 8.23
N TYR A 222 -6.56 -6.02 7.27
CA TYR A 222 -6.38 -6.35 5.86
C TYR A 222 -6.48 -5.14 4.93
N ILE A 223 -6.31 -3.92 5.44
CA ILE A 223 -6.31 -2.69 4.64
C ILE A 223 -4.97 -1.98 4.80
N GLY A 224 -4.27 -1.84 3.70
CA GLY A 224 -3.02 -1.11 3.53
C GLY A 224 -3.10 -0.16 2.35
N PHE A 225 -1.96 0.13 1.72
CA PHE A 225 -1.87 1.06 0.59
C PHE A 225 -0.50 0.99 -0.08
N ARG A 226 -0.40 1.56 -1.27
CA ARG A 226 0.85 1.93 -1.94
C ARG A 226 0.78 3.33 -2.50
N CYS A 227 1.92 3.93 -2.83
CA CYS A 227 1.98 5.29 -3.36
C CYS A 227 2.32 5.30 -4.86
N VAL A 228 1.87 6.36 -5.52
CA VAL A 228 2.33 6.75 -6.86
C VAL A 228 3.06 8.09 -6.79
N TYR A 229 3.90 8.34 -7.79
CA TYR A 229 4.76 9.51 -7.87
C TYR A 229 4.64 10.10 -9.27
N ASP A 230 4.25 11.35 -9.35
CA ASP A 230 4.14 12.08 -10.60
C ASP A 230 5.54 12.31 -11.20
N ARG A 231 5.62 12.44 -12.52
CA ARG A 231 6.86 12.64 -13.28
C ARG A 231 7.02 14.09 -13.67
#